data_58d80d4b860aba55cd0e459b3468c9e3
#
_entry.id   58d80d4b860aba55cd0e459b3468c9e3
#
_cell.length_a   1.000
_cell.length_b   1.000
_cell.length_c   1.000
_cell.angle_alpha   90.00
_cell.angle_beta   90.00
_cell.angle_gamma   90.00
#
_symmetry.space_group_name_H-M   'P 1'
#
loop_
_entity.id
_entity.type
_entity.pdbx_description
1 polymer ?
#
loop_
_entity_poly.entity_id
_entity_poly.type
_entity_poly.pdbx_seq_one_letter_code
_entity_poly.pdbx_strand_id
1 'polypeptide(L)'
;YHKMYYHKLNSTQSEDKLVYGGEKEPNRYVSGSVTEDQNYLQIYAGQNTSGRQLYIKDLITPNSKPVKIQGDYFARADVLYNKKRTFYLFTNIDAPNGRIVSVNLSKPNIWKDVVPESENVMFASSGGGYLFVRYLVDAKSQIMQYDLNGEIVREIDLPGIGSAYGFNAKEDEKDLYYS
;
A
#
# COMPACT_ATOMS: atom_id res chain seq x y z
N TYR A 1 3.83 19.82 14.86
CA TYR A 1 3.76 19.68 13.40
C TYR A 1 4.71 18.57 12.96
N HIS A 2 4.19 17.41 12.51
CA HIS A 2 5.01 16.36 11.95
C HIS A 2 5.58 16.79 10.60
N LYS A 3 6.83 16.40 10.35
CA LYS A 3 7.55 16.71 9.12
C LYS A 3 8.31 15.48 8.65
N MET A 4 8.36 15.27 7.36
CA MET A 4 9.21 14.28 6.73
C MET A 4 10.35 14.98 6.02
N TYR A 5 11.57 14.58 6.33
CA TYR A 5 12.78 15.10 5.71
C TYR A 5 13.49 14.02 4.88
N TYR A 6 14.17 14.47 3.87
CA TYR A 6 15.19 13.70 3.18
C TYR A 6 16.56 14.06 3.77
N HIS A 7 17.26 13.08 4.28
CA HIS A 7 18.65 13.17 4.74
C HIS A 7 19.55 12.36 3.81
N LYS A 8 20.62 12.96 3.34
CA LYS A 8 21.65 12.25 2.57
C LYS A 8 22.68 11.68 3.54
N LEU A 9 22.94 10.38 3.46
CA LEU A 9 23.96 9.75 4.29
C LEU A 9 25.30 10.47 4.14
N ASN A 10 26.00 10.69 5.26
CA ASN A 10 27.26 11.42 5.37
C ASN A 10 27.17 12.94 5.11
N SER A 11 25.96 13.52 5.06
CA SER A 11 25.78 14.98 5.09
C SER A 11 25.43 15.46 6.49
N THR A 12 25.44 16.77 6.70
CA THR A 12 25.01 17.38 7.98
C THR A 12 23.49 17.55 8.02
N GLN A 13 22.89 17.57 9.20
CA GLN A 13 21.45 17.77 9.38
C GLN A 13 20.95 19.10 8.79
N SER A 14 21.82 20.12 8.74
CA SER A 14 21.49 21.42 8.13
C SER A 14 21.22 21.36 6.62
N GLU A 15 21.64 20.27 5.97
CA GLU A 15 21.42 20.02 4.55
C GLU A 15 20.13 19.25 4.27
N ASP A 16 19.39 18.86 5.32
CA ASP A 16 18.14 18.12 5.21
C ASP A 16 17.08 18.91 4.44
N LYS A 17 16.38 18.22 3.57
CA LYS A 17 15.32 18.82 2.73
C LYS A 17 13.95 18.38 3.20
N LEU A 18 13.09 19.35 3.51
CA LEU A 18 11.68 19.06 3.82
C LEU A 18 11.00 18.46 2.60
N VAL A 19 10.42 17.26 2.78
CA VAL A 19 9.67 16.53 1.74
C VAL A 19 8.18 16.74 1.89
N TYR A 20 7.66 16.67 3.13
CA TYR A 20 6.22 16.79 3.41
C TYR A 20 5.96 17.29 4.83
N GLY A 21 4.83 18.00 5.04
CA GLY A 21 4.33 18.43 6.34
C GLY A 21 4.83 19.82 6.75
N GLY A 22 4.72 20.13 8.03
CA GLY A 22 5.07 21.42 8.62
C GLY A 22 3.87 22.35 8.82
N GLU A 23 4.08 23.68 8.82
CA GLU A 23 3.05 24.67 9.15
C GLU A 23 1.87 24.71 8.19
N LYS A 24 2.11 24.36 6.92
CA LYS A 24 1.05 24.29 5.89
C LYS A 24 0.13 23.10 6.06
N GLU A 25 0.59 22.09 6.79
CA GLU A 25 -0.12 20.83 7.04
C GLU A 25 -0.10 20.53 8.55
N PRO A 26 -0.71 21.39 9.37
CA PRO A 26 -0.74 21.19 10.81
C PRO A 26 -1.60 19.97 11.16
N ASN A 27 -1.38 19.39 12.35
CA ASN A 27 -2.15 18.29 12.89
C ASN A 27 -2.16 17.02 12.00
N ARG A 28 -1.04 16.75 11.32
CA ARG A 28 -0.83 15.53 10.54
C ARG A 28 0.17 14.62 11.23
N TYR A 29 -0.17 13.34 11.32
CA TYR A 29 0.80 12.29 11.62
C TYR A 29 1.36 11.81 10.29
N VAL A 30 2.64 12.09 10.04
CA VAL A 30 3.28 11.78 8.75
C VAL A 30 4.20 10.58 8.91
N SER A 31 4.05 9.59 8.04
CA SER A 31 4.96 8.46 7.91
C SER A 31 5.22 8.19 6.42
N GLY A 32 6.25 7.42 6.14
CA GLY A 32 6.51 7.02 4.75
C GLY A 32 7.56 5.93 4.65
N SER A 33 7.57 5.30 3.50
CA SER A 33 8.50 4.26 3.12
C SER A 33 8.80 4.35 1.63
N VAL A 34 9.94 3.82 1.23
CA VAL A 34 10.31 3.70 -0.18
C VAL A 34 9.79 2.36 -0.70
N THR A 35 9.32 2.33 -1.95
CA THR A 35 8.93 1.09 -2.62
C THR A 35 10.10 0.13 -2.75
N GLU A 36 9.82 -1.16 -2.92
CA GLU A 36 10.86 -2.20 -3.01
C GLU A 36 11.84 -1.93 -4.15
N ASP A 37 11.36 -1.46 -5.30
CA ASP A 37 12.17 -1.05 -6.45
C ASP A 37 12.94 0.27 -6.23
N GLN A 38 12.80 0.92 -5.06
CA GLN A 38 13.41 2.18 -4.64
C GLN A 38 13.10 3.39 -5.54
N ASN A 39 12.11 3.28 -6.40
CA ASN A 39 11.76 4.30 -7.38
C ASN A 39 10.75 5.34 -6.87
N TYR A 40 10.02 5.01 -5.79
CA TYR A 40 8.96 5.86 -5.28
C TYR A 40 8.98 5.96 -3.75
N LEU A 41 8.66 7.14 -3.25
CA LEU A 41 8.40 7.38 -1.83
C LEU A 41 6.89 7.42 -1.62
N GLN A 42 6.39 6.56 -0.77
CA GLN A 42 5.02 6.56 -0.26
C GLN A 42 4.97 7.48 0.95
N ILE A 43 4.00 8.40 1.00
CA ILE A 43 3.79 9.32 2.12
C ILE A 43 2.36 9.13 2.60
N TYR A 44 2.22 8.79 3.86
CA TYR A 44 0.95 8.67 4.55
C TYR A 44 0.77 9.85 5.52
N ALA A 45 -0.37 10.51 5.45
CA ALA A 45 -0.67 11.65 6.31
C ALA A 45 -2.06 11.46 6.95
N GLY A 46 -2.08 11.15 8.25
CA GLY A 46 -3.30 10.91 9.04
C GLY A 46 -3.61 12.07 9.99
N GLN A 47 -4.88 12.23 10.36
CA GLN A 47 -5.34 13.13 11.42
C GLN A 47 -5.95 12.37 12.60
N ASN A 48 -6.37 11.15 12.36
CA ASN A 48 -7.09 10.29 13.30
C ASN A 48 -6.71 8.82 13.03
N THR A 49 -7.40 7.90 13.67
CA THR A 49 -7.17 6.45 13.54
C THR A 49 -8.02 5.78 12.44
N SER A 50 -8.94 6.52 11.81
CA SER A 50 -9.91 5.95 10.87
C SER A 50 -9.37 5.80 9.45
N GLY A 51 -8.53 6.76 9.02
CA GLY A 51 -7.98 6.75 7.67
C GLY A 51 -6.80 7.70 7.53
N ARG A 52 -6.25 7.74 6.31
CA ARG A 52 -5.08 8.57 6.01
C ARG A 52 -4.99 8.88 4.52
N GLN A 53 -4.50 10.06 4.21
CA GLN A 53 -4.13 10.42 2.85
C GLN A 53 -2.93 9.61 2.39
N LEU A 54 -2.88 9.31 1.10
CA LEU A 54 -1.75 8.68 0.43
C LEU A 54 -1.24 9.59 -0.68
N TYR A 55 0.08 9.84 -0.65
CA TYR A 55 0.82 10.50 -1.72
C TYR A 55 1.94 9.60 -2.19
N ILE A 56 2.23 9.64 -3.49
CA ILE A 56 3.38 8.95 -4.09
C ILE A 56 4.29 10.00 -4.74
N LYS A 57 5.57 9.99 -4.38
CA LYS A 57 6.59 10.84 -4.98
C LYS A 57 7.53 9.99 -5.82
N ASP A 58 7.65 10.33 -7.10
CA ASP A 58 8.64 9.75 -8.01
C ASP A 58 10.05 10.20 -7.59
N LEU A 59 10.94 9.26 -7.29
CA LEU A 59 12.32 9.53 -6.88
C LEU A 59 13.30 9.53 -8.07
N ILE A 60 12.89 9.01 -9.23
CA ILE A 60 13.71 8.96 -10.44
C ILE A 60 13.69 10.33 -11.14
N THR A 61 12.51 10.96 -11.20
CA THR A 61 12.33 12.23 -11.87
C THR A 61 12.81 13.39 -10.99
N PRO A 62 13.84 14.16 -11.41
CA PRO A 62 14.33 15.30 -10.65
C PRO A 62 13.20 16.30 -10.33
N ASN A 63 13.20 16.82 -9.10
CA ASN A 63 12.23 17.83 -8.64
C ASN A 63 10.76 17.42 -8.72
N SER A 64 10.46 16.11 -8.84
CA SER A 64 9.09 15.63 -8.82
C SER A 64 8.37 16.06 -7.54
N LYS A 65 7.09 16.35 -7.65
CA LYS A 65 6.22 16.65 -6.50
C LYS A 65 5.44 15.39 -6.11
N PRO A 66 5.09 15.22 -4.82
CA PRO A 66 4.19 14.16 -4.41
C PRO A 66 2.84 14.26 -5.13
N VAL A 67 2.40 13.17 -5.72
CA VAL A 67 1.10 13.02 -6.36
C VAL A 67 0.11 12.48 -5.33
N LYS A 68 -1.00 13.17 -5.12
CA LYS A 68 -2.05 12.71 -4.21
C LYS A 68 -2.82 11.58 -4.88
N ILE A 69 -2.88 10.44 -4.22
CA ILE A 69 -3.63 9.26 -4.66
C ILE A 69 -4.96 9.17 -3.92
N GLN A 70 -4.94 9.36 -2.60
CA GLN A 70 -6.11 9.33 -1.73
C GLN A 70 -6.09 10.57 -0.83
N GLY A 71 -7.21 11.27 -0.74
CA GLY A 71 -7.27 12.62 -0.16
C GLY A 71 -8.08 12.78 1.11
N ASP A 72 -8.91 11.83 1.52
CA ASP A 72 -9.68 11.95 2.75
C ASP A 72 -9.02 11.27 3.96
N TYR A 73 -9.61 11.45 5.14
CA TYR A 73 -9.09 10.93 6.42
C TYR A 73 -10.00 9.87 7.05
N PHE A 74 -11.04 9.43 6.34
CA PHE A 74 -12.01 8.46 6.85
C PHE A 74 -11.85 7.09 6.22
N ALA A 75 -11.09 7.02 5.14
CA ALA A 75 -10.75 5.79 4.45
C ALA A 75 -9.24 5.66 4.28
N ARG A 76 -8.79 4.48 3.92
CA ARG A 76 -7.37 4.20 3.68
C ARG A 76 -7.15 3.58 2.31
N ALA A 77 -5.96 3.85 1.78
CA ALA A 77 -5.41 3.15 0.66
C ALA A 77 -3.95 2.80 1.02
N ASP A 78 -3.65 1.52 1.10
CA ASP A 78 -2.34 1.00 1.47
C ASP A 78 -1.68 0.41 0.23
N VAL A 79 -0.45 0.83 -0.07
CA VAL A 79 0.31 0.28 -1.19
C VAL A 79 0.74 -1.14 -0.85
N LEU A 80 0.34 -2.09 -1.68
CA LEU A 80 0.76 -3.49 -1.60
C LEU A 80 1.99 -3.74 -2.47
N TYR A 81 1.94 -3.23 -3.69
CA TYR A 81 2.95 -3.51 -4.71
C TYR A 81 2.94 -2.42 -5.78
N ASN A 82 4.05 -2.24 -6.48
CA ASN A 82 4.08 -1.43 -7.69
C ASN A 82 4.81 -2.15 -8.81
N LYS A 83 4.31 -2.01 -10.03
CA LYS A 83 4.99 -2.42 -11.24
C LYS A 83 5.19 -1.19 -12.13
N LYS A 84 6.43 -0.69 -12.19
CA LYS A 84 6.71 0.59 -12.83
C LYS A 84 5.83 1.69 -12.22
N ARG A 85 5.04 2.41 -13.01
CA ARG A 85 4.17 3.52 -12.57
C ARG A 85 2.77 3.09 -12.13
N THR A 86 2.46 1.80 -12.15
CA THR A 86 1.17 1.26 -11.71
C THR A 86 1.31 0.71 -10.29
N PHE A 87 0.45 1.19 -9.39
CA PHE A 87 0.39 0.81 -7.99
C PHE A 87 -0.84 -0.06 -7.74
N TYR A 88 -0.67 -1.10 -6.95
CA TYR A 88 -1.72 -1.97 -6.45
C TYR A 88 -1.98 -1.61 -5.00
N LEU A 89 -3.21 -1.23 -4.70
CA LEU A 89 -3.61 -0.69 -3.40
C LEU A 89 -4.69 -1.55 -2.78
N PHE A 90 -4.54 -1.89 -1.51
CA PHE A 90 -5.67 -2.31 -0.69
C PHE A 90 -6.41 -1.06 -0.21
N THR A 91 -7.73 -1.05 -0.31
CA THR A 91 -8.53 0.10 0.12
C THR A 91 -9.91 -0.32 0.64
N ASN A 92 -10.47 0.50 1.54
CA ASN A 92 -11.86 0.41 1.99
C ASN A 92 -12.74 1.56 1.46
N ILE A 93 -12.26 2.34 0.49
CA ILE A 93 -13.04 3.38 -0.17
C ILE A 93 -14.14 2.70 -0.98
N ASP A 94 -15.42 3.06 -0.68
CA ASP A 94 -16.61 2.46 -1.29
C ASP A 94 -16.63 0.92 -1.25
N ALA A 95 -15.93 0.32 -0.27
CA ALA A 95 -15.77 -1.12 -0.11
C ALA A 95 -15.46 -1.45 1.36
N PRO A 96 -16.45 -1.44 2.28
CA PRO A 96 -16.22 -1.63 3.72
C PRO A 96 -15.52 -2.95 4.05
N ASN A 97 -15.71 -4.02 3.28
CA ASN A 97 -15.00 -5.29 3.44
C ASN A 97 -13.61 -5.29 2.80
N GLY A 98 -13.24 -4.21 2.10
CA GLY A 98 -11.98 -4.08 1.39
C GLY A 98 -12.05 -4.52 -0.07
N ARG A 99 -11.15 -3.98 -0.88
CA ARG A 99 -10.88 -4.38 -2.26
C ARG A 99 -9.44 -4.07 -2.64
N ILE A 100 -8.95 -4.65 -3.72
CA ILE A 100 -7.67 -4.28 -4.33
C ILE A 100 -7.94 -3.55 -5.63
N VAL A 101 -7.30 -2.39 -5.79
CA VAL A 101 -7.38 -1.58 -7.00
C VAL A 101 -6.00 -1.34 -7.59
N SER A 102 -5.94 -1.06 -8.88
CA SER A 102 -4.75 -0.54 -9.53
C SER A 102 -4.93 0.93 -9.91
N VAL A 103 -3.86 1.72 -9.76
CA VAL A 103 -3.81 3.12 -10.16
C VAL A 103 -2.49 3.42 -10.84
N ASN A 104 -2.54 4.12 -11.97
CA ASN A 104 -1.33 4.58 -12.64
C ASN A 104 -1.04 6.04 -12.28
N LEU A 105 0.20 6.35 -11.89
CA LEU A 105 0.59 7.70 -11.48
C LEU A 105 0.39 8.79 -12.56
N SER A 106 0.28 8.41 -13.82
CA SER A 106 -0.04 9.35 -14.90
C SER A 106 -1.53 9.73 -14.94
N LYS A 107 -2.38 8.94 -14.29
CA LYS A 107 -3.84 9.13 -14.18
C LYS A 107 -4.31 8.78 -12.76
N PRO A 108 -3.87 9.51 -11.72
CA PRO A 108 -4.03 9.13 -10.31
C PRO A 108 -5.48 9.09 -9.82
N ASN A 109 -6.39 9.73 -10.57
CA ASN A 109 -7.82 9.75 -10.26
C ASN A 109 -8.60 8.58 -10.92
N ILE A 110 -7.93 7.72 -11.70
CA ILE A 110 -8.56 6.57 -12.35
C ILE A 110 -8.10 5.30 -11.66
N TRP A 111 -9.00 4.71 -10.89
CA TRP A 111 -8.79 3.46 -10.18
C TRP A 111 -9.54 2.33 -10.88
N LYS A 112 -8.92 1.17 -10.99
CA LYS A 112 -9.52 -0.03 -11.59
C LYS A 112 -9.50 -1.15 -10.57
N ASP A 113 -10.62 -1.82 -10.39
CA ASP A 113 -10.67 -3.02 -9.55
C ASP A 113 -9.75 -4.10 -10.12
N VAL A 114 -8.99 -4.71 -9.23
CA VAL A 114 -8.16 -5.90 -9.48
C VAL A 114 -8.79 -7.08 -8.75
N VAL A 115 -9.04 -6.95 -7.44
CA VAL A 115 -9.85 -7.88 -6.68
C VAL A 115 -11.00 -7.09 -6.08
N PRO A 116 -12.22 -7.26 -6.57
CA PRO A 116 -13.38 -6.52 -6.08
C PRO A 116 -13.74 -6.91 -4.64
N GLU A 117 -14.51 -6.05 -3.98
CA GLU A 117 -15.09 -6.37 -2.69
C GLU A 117 -15.95 -7.62 -2.76
N SER A 118 -15.94 -8.40 -1.69
CA SER A 118 -16.82 -9.56 -1.49
C SER A 118 -17.65 -9.41 -0.21
N GLU A 119 -18.50 -10.39 0.06
CA GLU A 119 -19.24 -10.48 1.32
C GLU A 119 -18.35 -10.67 2.56
N ASN A 120 -17.15 -11.21 2.37
CA ASN A 120 -16.19 -11.48 3.42
C ASN A 120 -15.15 -10.34 3.54
N VAL A 121 -14.82 -10.00 4.78
CA VAL A 121 -13.76 -9.02 5.05
C VAL A 121 -12.44 -9.55 4.51
N MET A 122 -11.75 -8.70 3.73
CA MET A 122 -10.47 -9.04 3.16
C MET A 122 -9.31 -8.28 3.82
N PHE A 123 -8.17 -8.94 3.83
CA PHE A 123 -6.86 -8.36 4.12
C PHE A 123 -5.92 -8.76 2.99
N ALA A 124 -5.05 -7.87 2.58
CA ALA A 124 -4.23 -8.10 1.41
C ALA A 124 -2.74 -7.86 1.69
N SER A 125 -1.91 -8.60 0.98
CA SER A 125 -0.45 -8.46 0.93
C SER A 125 0.07 -8.82 -0.46
N SER A 126 1.38 -8.71 -0.66
CA SER A 126 2.03 -9.08 -1.92
C SER A 126 3.32 -9.85 -1.69
N GLY A 127 3.72 -10.67 -2.64
CA GLY A 127 4.99 -11.40 -2.61
C GLY A 127 5.21 -12.19 -3.90
N GLY A 128 6.46 -12.32 -4.32
CA GLY A 128 6.81 -13.09 -5.52
C GLY A 128 6.13 -12.59 -6.80
N GLY A 129 5.73 -11.30 -6.85
CA GLY A 129 4.98 -10.75 -7.99
C GLY A 129 3.48 -11.07 -8.01
N TYR A 130 2.93 -11.61 -6.92
CA TYR A 130 1.51 -11.95 -6.74
C TYR A 130 0.87 -11.13 -5.63
N LEU A 131 -0.47 -11.14 -5.63
CA LEU A 131 -1.29 -10.61 -4.55
C LEU A 131 -1.85 -11.78 -3.73
N PHE A 132 -1.79 -11.66 -2.41
CA PHE A 132 -2.37 -12.61 -1.48
C PHE A 132 -3.53 -11.95 -0.74
N VAL A 133 -4.68 -12.55 -0.79
CA VAL A 133 -5.87 -12.08 -0.09
C VAL A 133 -6.28 -13.10 0.96
N ARG A 134 -6.35 -12.64 2.19
CA ARG A 134 -6.89 -13.38 3.29
C ARG A 134 -8.34 -12.93 3.52
N TYR A 135 -9.28 -13.80 3.24
CA TYR A 135 -10.68 -13.61 3.60
C TYR A 135 -10.96 -14.16 5.00
N LEU A 136 -11.83 -13.49 5.73
CA LEU A 136 -12.38 -14.00 6.99
C LEU A 136 -13.72 -14.68 6.69
N VAL A 137 -13.73 -16.01 6.64
CA VAL A 137 -14.90 -16.83 6.34
C VAL A 137 -15.22 -17.69 7.56
N ASP A 138 -16.40 -17.53 8.14
CA ASP A 138 -16.82 -18.29 9.35
C ASP A 138 -15.74 -18.28 10.46
N ALA A 139 -15.18 -17.10 10.75
CA ALA A 139 -14.12 -16.88 11.73
C ALA A 139 -12.78 -17.60 11.46
N LYS A 140 -12.56 -18.13 10.28
CA LYS A 140 -11.30 -18.74 9.84
C LYS A 140 -10.71 -18.01 8.63
N SER A 141 -9.41 -18.14 8.42
CA SER A 141 -8.74 -17.59 7.24
C SER A 141 -8.91 -18.52 6.03
N GLN A 142 -9.29 -17.92 4.91
CA GLN A 142 -9.17 -18.50 3.58
C GLN A 142 -8.16 -17.65 2.79
N ILE A 143 -7.15 -18.26 2.21
CA ILE A 143 -6.06 -17.55 1.52
C ILE A 143 -6.15 -17.81 0.02
N MET A 144 -6.33 -16.73 -0.74
CA MET A 144 -6.34 -16.77 -2.19
C MET A 144 -5.12 -16.06 -2.76
N GLN A 145 -4.45 -16.68 -3.72
CA GLN A 145 -3.39 -16.07 -4.50
C GLN A 145 -3.95 -15.59 -5.83
N TYR A 146 -3.69 -14.32 -6.16
CA TYR A 146 -4.10 -13.69 -7.41
C TYR A 146 -2.88 -13.22 -8.20
N ASP A 147 -3.01 -13.21 -9.51
CA ASP A 147 -2.09 -12.46 -10.36
C ASP A 147 -2.39 -10.95 -10.33
N LEU A 148 -1.57 -10.15 -11.00
CA LEU A 148 -1.75 -8.69 -11.06
C LEU A 148 -2.91 -8.23 -11.95
N ASN A 149 -3.57 -9.14 -12.68
CA ASN A 149 -4.79 -8.86 -13.42
C ASN A 149 -6.06 -9.17 -12.61
N GLY A 150 -5.90 -9.78 -11.41
CA GLY A 150 -6.98 -10.19 -10.54
C GLY A 150 -7.52 -11.59 -10.83
N GLU A 151 -6.79 -12.37 -11.63
CA GLU A 151 -7.15 -13.77 -11.88
C GLU A 151 -6.68 -14.65 -10.72
N ILE A 152 -7.54 -15.56 -10.28
CA ILE A 152 -7.20 -16.52 -9.22
C ILE A 152 -6.15 -17.49 -9.76
N VAL A 153 -5.00 -17.54 -9.08
CA VAL A 153 -3.96 -18.52 -9.36
C VAL A 153 -4.24 -19.83 -8.62
N ARG A 154 -4.58 -19.72 -7.33
CA ARG A 154 -4.95 -20.87 -6.47
C ARG A 154 -5.48 -20.41 -5.12
N GLU A 155 -6.16 -21.29 -4.43
CA GLU A 155 -6.31 -21.24 -2.98
C GLU A 155 -5.08 -21.87 -2.33
N ILE A 156 -4.66 -21.36 -1.18
CA ILE A 156 -3.57 -21.94 -0.39
C ILE A 156 -4.19 -22.75 0.75
N ASP A 157 -4.01 -24.07 0.67
CA ASP A 157 -4.47 -24.99 1.69
C ASP A 157 -3.72 -24.75 3.00
N LEU A 158 -4.45 -24.46 4.06
CA LEU A 158 -3.92 -24.29 5.39
C LEU A 158 -3.93 -25.63 6.15
N PRO A 159 -2.94 -25.89 7.03
CA PRO A 159 -2.82 -27.18 7.73
C PRO A 159 -3.92 -27.43 8.76
N GLY A 160 -4.79 -26.45 9.02
CA GLY A 160 -5.89 -26.56 9.98
C GLY A 160 -6.80 -25.35 9.99
N ILE A 161 -7.84 -25.41 10.82
CA ILE A 161 -8.80 -24.32 11.02
C ILE A 161 -8.19 -23.28 11.93
N GLY A 162 -8.21 -22.01 11.51
CA GLY A 162 -7.70 -20.91 12.33
C GLY A 162 -7.41 -19.64 11.53
N SER A 163 -6.65 -18.75 12.14
CA SER A 163 -6.17 -17.52 11.52
C SER A 163 -4.76 -17.72 10.98
N ALA A 164 -4.52 -17.28 9.75
CA ALA A 164 -3.21 -17.32 9.12
C ALA A 164 -2.76 -15.91 8.70
N TYR A 165 -1.46 -15.61 8.86
CA TYR A 165 -0.85 -14.30 8.61
C TYR A 165 0.54 -14.46 8.00
N GLY A 166 1.08 -13.40 7.39
CA GLY A 166 2.48 -13.36 6.94
C GLY A 166 2.67 -13.70 5.46
N PHE A 167 1.61 -13.68 4.65
CA PHE A 167 1.70 -13.93 3.20
C PHE A 167 2.29 -12.72 2.46
N ASN A 168 3.55 -12.39 2.79
CA ASN A 168 4.28 -11.30 2.15
C ASN A 168 5.74 -11.70 1.90
N ALA A 169 6.26 -11.28 0.76
CA ALA A 169 7.63 -11.50 0.33
C ALA A 169 8.03 -10.40 -0.65
N LYS A 170 9.32 -10.28 -0.96
CA LYS A 170 9.78 -9.41 -2.04
C LYS A 170 9.40 -9.97 -3.41
N GLU A 171 9.50 -9.13 -4.45
CA GLU A 171 9.12 -9.51 -5.82
C GLU A 171 9.93 -10.70 -6.35
N ASP A 172 11.21 -10.77 -6.04
CA ASP A 172 12.15 -11.80 -6.51
C ASP A 172 12.24 -13.03 -5.60
N GLU A 173 11.61 -13.00 -4.43
CA GLU A 173 11.57 -14.13 -3.51
C GLU A 173 10.62 -15.22 -4.01
N LYS A 174 11.07 -16.49 -3.89
CA LYS A 174 10.29 -17.67 -4.29
C LYS A 174 9.61 -18.35 -3.11
N ASP A 175 10.06 -18.03 -1.91
CA ASP A 175 9.58 -18.59 -0.66
C ASP A 175 9.02 -17.48 0.22
N LEU A 176 7.91 -17.77 0.88
CA LEU A 176 7.33 -16.91 1.90
C LEU A 176 7.02 -17.73 3.16
N TYR A 177 6.97 -17.06 4.29
CA TYR A 177 6.70 -17.69 5.57
C TYR A 177 5.39 -17.14 6.13
N TYR A 178 4.59 -18.03 6.69
CA TYR A 178 3.33 -17.66 7.33
C TYR A 178 3.15 -18.41 8.66
N SER A 179 2.28 -17.90 9.50
CA SER A 179 1.95 -18.47 10.81
C SER A 179 0.45 -18.63 10.98
#